data_4f663955becb54293011610c0d125200
#
_entry.id   4f663955becb54293011610c0d125200
#
_cell.length_a   1.000
_cell.length_b   1.000
_cell.length_c   1.000
_cell.angle_alpha   90.00
_cell.angle_beta   90.00
_cell.angle_gamma   90.00
#
_symmetry.space_group_name_H-M   'P 1'
#
loop_
_entity.id
_entity.type
_entity.pdbx_description
1 polymer ?
#
loop_
_entity_poly.entity_id
_entity_poly.type
_entity_poly.pdbx_seq_one_letter_code
_entity_poly.pdbx_strand_id
1 'polypeptide(L)'
;LLAPVCWHMAERPNFGYDFGGYRDGIWLLEQLRADPDVLIILNDSIWFPLTANETLIDRMEASPADFVGALQLDPLRQTEGIPARKRPFFGSFFLMAKRGALQHPAFQQFWARYRLTSNKYKTIRRGERGLSHTLMDAGIRCEAVYTRGALDAHMRSLDNEALRRLLQTDLVTIDERIEQDMQACVAAFDNSTAWRKRAIDIALRVTEKQNVLATAPITSLTVFGVPYLKKSRDWNNMKALAVIVERMRAGDLPAVHASVMQDLDKLLGKTHCASASSRT
;
A
#
# COMPACT_ATOMS: atom_id res chain seq x y z
N LEU A 1 15.14 -4.29 -22.88
CA LEU A 1 15.46 -5.23 -21.78
C LEU A 1 14.32 -6.19 -21.45
N LEU A 2 13.03 -5.81 -21.64
CA LEU A 2 11.88 -6.65 -21.31
C LEU A 2 11.44 -7.58 -22.45
N ALA A 3 11.69 -7.22 -23.70
CA ALA A 3 11.21 -7.97 -24.86
C ALA A 3 11.49 -9.50 -24.82
N PRO A 4 12.65 -9.97 -24.32
CA PRO A 4 12.93 -11.41 -24.27
C PRO A 4 12.08 -12.19 -23.27
N VAL A 5 11.45 -11.52 -22.29
CA VAL A 5 10.68 -12.13 -21.21
C VAL A 5 9.20 -11.77 -21.25
N CYS A 6 8.80 -10.90 -22.20
CA CYS A 6 7.40 -10.52 -22.38
C CYS A 6 6.78 -11.34 -23.50
N TRP A 7 5.62 -11.94 -23.24
CA TRP A 7 4.80 -12.58 -24.26
C TRP A 7 4.28 -11.58 -25.30
N HIS A 8 3.89 -10.37 -24.86
CA HIS A 8 3.43 -9.29 -25.71
C HIS A 8 3.84 -7.93 -25.16
N MET A 9 4.13 -6.99 -26.04
CA MET A 9 4.45 -5.60 -25.70
C MET A 9 3.61 -4.66 -26.56
N ALA A 10 3.03 -3.64 -25.94
CA ALA A 10 2.29 -2.59 -26.63
C ALA A 10 2.75 -1.22 -26.15
N GLU A 11 2.95 -0.31 -27.11
CA GLU A 11 3.22 1.09 -26.82
C GLU A 11 1.93 1.90 -26.91
N ARG A 12 1.77 2.86 -26.02
CA ARG A 12 0.61 3.76 -25.98
C ARG A 12 1.00 5.16 -25.47
N PRO A 13 0.26 6.22 -25.87
CA PRO A 13 0.41 7.52 -25.22
C PRO A 13 0.09 7.42 -23.73
N ASN A 14 0.85 8.11 -22.88
CA ASN A 14 0.59 8.12 -21.44
C ASN A 14 -0.63 9.00 -21.07
N PHE A 15 -1.80 8.57 -21.52
CA PHE A 15 -3.09 9.20 -21.24
C PHE A 15 -3.95 8.28 -20.38
N GLY A 16 -4.49 8.80 -19.27
CA GLY A 16 -5.27 8.01 -18.32
C GLY A 16 -4.42 7.32 -17.24
N TYR A 17 -3.13 7.63 -17.17
CA TYR A 17 -2.21 7.06 -16.18
C TYR A 17 -2.26 5.52 -16.17
N ASP A 18 -2.07 4.89 -15.02
CA ASP A 18 -2.06 3.43 -14.85
C ASP A 18 -3.36 2.78 -15.36
N PHE A 19 -4.52 3.38 -15.06
CA PHE A 19 -5.81 2.88 -15.50
C PHE A 19 -6.01 2.91 -17.02
N GLY A 20 -5.32 3.83 -17.70
CA GLY A 20 -5.25 3.80 -19.15
C GLY A 20 -4.52 2.57 -19.67
N GLY A 21 -3.36 2.26 -19.08
CA GLY A 21 -2.59 1.05 -19.40
C GLY A 21 -3.36 -0.22 -19.09
N TYR A 22 -3.98 -0.29 -17.91
CA TYR A 22 -4.78 -1.46 -17.49
C TYR A 22 -5.95 -1.73 -18.43
N ARG A 23 -6.74 -0.68 -18.78
CA ARG A 23 -7.85 -0.83 -19.72
C ARG A 23 -7.38 -1.34 -21.08
N ASP A 24 -6.36 -0.71 -21.61
CA ASP A 24 -5.87 -1.06 -22.95
C ASP A 24 -5.23 -2.47 -22.96
N GLY A 25 -4.56 -2.85 -21.86
CA GLY A 25 -4.04 -4.22 -21.67
C GLY A 25 -5.15 -5.27 -21.59
N ILE A 26 -6.24 -5.00 -20.86
CA ILE A 26 -7.39 -5.91 -20.77
C ILE A 26 -8.07 -6.05 -22.13
N TRP A 27 -8.26 -4.97 -22.87
CA TRP A 27 -8.81 -5.03 -24.24
C TRP A 27 -7.88 -5.80 -25.18
N LEU A 28 -6.56 -5.67 -25.01
CA LEU A 28 -5.61 -6.45 -25.81
C LEU A 28 -5.74 -7.94 -25.52
N LEU A 29 -5.91 -8.36 -24.26
CA LEU A 29 -6.17 -9.76 -23.93
C LEU A 29 -7.42 -10.30 -24.64
N GLU A 30 -8.50 -9.52 -24.66
CA GLU A 30 -9.72 -9.87 -25.39
C GLU A 30 -9.48 -10.03 -26.90
N GLN A 31 -8.76 -9.08 -27.52
CA GLN A 31 -8.40 -9.15 -28.95
C GLN A 31 -7.54 -10.36 -29.29
N LEU A 32 -6.60 -10.70 -28.41
CA LEU A 32 -5.73 -11.87 -28.55
C LEU A 32 -6.43 -13.18 -28.14
N ARG A 33 -7.70 -13.12 -27.73
CA ARG A 33 -8.48 -14.26 -27.22
C ARG A 33 -7.78 -15.00 -26.08
N ALA A 34 -7.02 -14.27 -25.29
CA ALA A 34 -6.43 -14.81 -24.07
C ALA A 34 -7.53 -14.95 -23.01
N ASP A 35 -7.65 -16.14 -22.42
CA ASP A 35 -8.63 -16.45 -21.36
C ASP A 35 -7.89 -16.92 -20.11
N PRO A 36 -7.27 -16.01 -19.34
CA PRO A 36 -6.52 -16.38 -18.16
C PRO A 36 -7.43 -16.79 -17.00
N ASP A 37 -6.98 -17.75 -16.18
CA ASP A 37 -7.60 -18.07 -14.89
C ASP A 37 -7.35 -17.00 -13.85
N VAL A 38 -6.19 -16.34 -13.95
CA VAL A 38 -5.74 -15.29 -13.04
C VAL A 38 -5.11 -14.17 -13.86
N LEU A 39 -5.50 -12.93 -13.57
CA LEU A 39 -4.90 -11.72 -14.11
C LEU A 39 -4.29 -10.90 -12.97
N ILE A 40 -2.98 -10.70 -13.01
CA ILE A 40 -2.28 -9.79 -12.13
C ILE A 40 -2.10 -8.46 -12.85
N ILE A 41 -2.55 -7.39 -12.21
CA ILE A 41 -2.41 -6.01 -12.67
C ILE A 41 -1.40 -5.32 -11.78
N LEU A 42 -0.27 -4.90 -12.35
CA LEU A 42 0.87 -4.33 -11.65
C LEU A 42 1.34 -3.06 -12.35
N ASN A 43 1.85 -2.09 -11.60
CA ASN A 43 2.50 -0.90 -12.17
C ASN A 43 3.90 -0.67 -11.55
N ASP A 44 4.62 0.29 -12.09
CA ASP A 44 5.99 0.64 -11.73
C ASP A 44 6.12 1.55 -10.49
N SER A 45 5.02 1.83 -9.80
CA SER A 45 5.03 2.69 -8.61
C SER A 45 5.57 2.02 -7.34
N ILE A 46 6.02 0.78 -7.46
CA ILE A 46 6.63 0.00 -6.38
C ILE A 46 7.95 -0.63 -6.83
N TRP A 47 8.82 -0.95 -5.87
CA TRP A 47 9.88 -1.94 -6.02
C TRP A 47 9.34 -3.28 -5.53
N PHE A 48 9.27 -4.26 -6.41
CA PHE A 48 8.77 -5.62 -6.17
C PHE A 48 9.46 -6.61 -7.12
N PRO A 49 9.82 -7.80 -6.68
CA PRO A 49 9.91 -8.23 -5.27
C PRO A 49 11.15 -7.64 -4.58
N LEU A 50 11.10 -7.46 -3.25
CA LEU A 50 12.25 -7.01 -2.46
C LEU A 50 13.23 -8.14 -2.19
N THR A 51 12.73 -9.36 -2.06
CA THR A 51 13.51 -10.58 -1.80
C THR A 51 13.05 -11.70 -2.72
N ALA A 52 13.90 -12.69 -2.94
CA ALA A 52 13.57 -13.83 -3.80
C ALA A 52 12.49 -14.77 -3.21
N ASN A 53 12.32 -14.76 -1.88
CA ASN A 53 11.41 -15.66 -1.16
C ASN A 53 10.08 -14.95 -0.79
N GLU A 54 9.60 -14.06 -1.66
CA GLU A 54 8.33 -13.39 -1.44
C GLU A 54 7.15 -14.37 -1.66
N THR A 55 6.06 -14.15 -0.95
CA THR A 55 4.87 -15.01 -0.96
C THR A 55 3.58 -14.27 -1.24
N LEU A 56 3.65 -13.03 -1.72
CA LEU A 56 2.46 -12.20 -1.94
C LEU A 56 1.52 -12.82 -2.97
N ILE A 57 2.08 -13.29 -4.09
CA ILE A 57 1.28 -13.92 -5.17
C ILE A 57 0.60 -15.17 -4.64
N ASP A 58 1.33 -16.05 -3.95
CA ASP A 58 0.77 -17.28 -3.37
C ASP A 58 -0.35 -16.97 -2.36
N ARG A 59 -0.16 -15.95 -1.52
CA ARG A 59 -1.18 -15.50 -0.56
C ARG A 59 -2.42 -14.94 -1.26
N MET A 60 -2.25 -14.21 -2.36
CA MET A 60 -3.37 -13.70 -3.16
C MET A 60 -4.10 -14.84 -3.87
N GLU A 61 -3.38 -15.82 -4.39
CA GLU A 61 -3.98 -17.02 -5.02
C GLU A 61 -4.72 -17.89 -4.00
N ALA A 62 -4.16 -18.08 -2.82
CA ALA A 62 -4.78 -18.86 -1.73
C ALA A 62 -6.01 -18.16 -1.12
N SER A 63 -6.19 -16.86 -1.29
CA SER A 63 -7.39 -16.16 -0.81
C SER A 63 -8.64 -16.75 -1.47
N PRO A 64 -9.73 -16.98 -0.71
CA PRO A 64 -11.01 -17.44 -1.29
C PRO A 64 -11.77 -16.34 -2.06
N ALA A 65 -11.23 -15.11 -2.11
CA ALA A 65 -11.82 -14.01 -2.85
C ALA A 65 -11.53 -14.11 -4.36
N ASP A 66 -12.46 -13.64 -5.17
CA ASP A 66 -12.32 -13.58 -6.64
C ASP A 66 -11.51 -12.35 -7.08
N PHE A 67 -11.47 -11.31 -6.25
CA PHE A 67 -10.66 -10.11 -6.49
C PHE A 67 -9.83 -9.77 -5.24
N VAL A 68 -8.52 -9.71 -5.39
CA VAL A 68 -7.59 -9.50 -4.27
C VAL A 68 -6.67 -8.33 -4.55
N GLY A 69 -6.65 -7.35 -3.65
CA GLY A 69 -5.65 -6.29 -3.65
C GLY A 69 -4.47 -6.61 -2.73
N ALA A 70 -3.27 -6.17 -3.06
CA ALA A 70 -2.18 -6.26 -2.11
C ALA A 70 -2.44 -5.41 -0.86
N LEU A 71 -2.97 -4.21 -1.02
CA LEU A 71 -3.22 -3.26 0.05
C LEU A 71 -4.65 -2.71 0.01
N GLN A 72 -5.33 -2.76 1.15
CA GLN A 72 -6.56 -2.01 1.37
C GLN A 72 -6.25 -0.61 1.88
N LEU A 73 -6.89 0.38 1.27
CA LEU A 73 -6.89 1.76 1.70
C LEU A 73 -8.23 2.06 2.38
N ASP A 74 -8.17 2.27 3.68
CA ASP A 74 -9.35 2.50 4.50
C ASP A 74 -9.73 3.98 4.56
N PRO A 75 -11.03 4.29 4.72
CA PRO A 75 -11.44 5.63 5.09
C PRO A 75 -10.91 6.01 6.48
N LEU A 76 -10.89 7.30 6.79
CA LEU A 76 -10.68 7.76 8.16
C LEU A 76 -11.67 7.06 9.10
N ARG A 77 -11.26 6.77 10.34
CA ARG A 77 -12.16 6.19 11.35
C ARG A 77 -13.41 7.08 11.50
N GLN A 78 -14.51 6.42 11.75
CA GLN A 78 -15.77 7.11 12.02
C GLN A 78 -15.66 7.88 13.33
N THR A 79 -15.90 9.18 13.31
CA THR A 79 -16.13 9.96 14.51
C THR A 79 -17.59 9.75 14.91
N GLU A 80 -17.86 9.54 16.19
CA GLU A 80 -19.20 9.33 16.71
C GLU A 80 -20.16 10.42 16.22
N GLY A 81 -21.31 10.02 15.67
CA GLY A 81 -22.29 10.94 15.10
C GLY A 81 -22.05 11.39 13.65
N ILE A 82 -20.93 11.02 13.01
CA ILE A 82 -20.68 11.35 11.60
C ILE A 82 -20.84 10.08 10.73
N PRO A 83 -21.76 10.07 9.75
CA PRO A 83 -21.92 8.91 8.87
C PRO A 83 -20.65 8.57 8.10
N ALA A 84 -20.32 7.30 7.97
CA ALA A 84 -19.20 6.84 7.13
C ALA A 84 -19.48 7.22 5.66
N ARG A 85 -18.87 8.30 5.19
CA ARG A 85 -19.03 8.78 3.80
C ARG A 85 -18.09 8.08 2.81
N LYS A 86 -17.13 7.30 3.28
CA LYS A 86 -16.11 6.67 2.44
C LYS A 86 -16.03 5.18 2.77
N ARG A 87 -15.97 4.37 1.72
CA ARG A 87 -15.81 2.92 1.78
C ARG A 87 -14.34 2.56 1.52
N PRO A 88 -13.84 1.43 2.02
CA PRO A 88 -12.50 0.95 1.68
C PRO A 88 -12.39 0.69 0.18
N PHE A 89 -11.16 0.72 -0.33
CA PHE A 89 -10.82 0.40 -1.72
C PHE A 89 -9.40 -0.15 -1.79
N PHE A 90 -9.03 -0.74 -2.92
CA PHE A 90 -7.71 -1.35 -3.08
C PHE A 90 -6.75 -0.41 -3.82
N GLY A 91 -5.49 -0.40 -3.39
CA GLY A 91 -4.42 0.29 -4.08
C GLY A 91 -4.16 -0.36 -5.44
N SER A 92 -4.16 0.45 -6.50
CA SER A 92 -4.10 -0.03 -7.89
C SER A 92 -2.74 -0.56 -8.33
N PHE A 93 -1.73 -0.46 -7.50
CA PHE A 93 -0.37 -0.84 -7.86
C PHE A 93 -0.12 -2.36 -7.89
N PHE A 94 -1.00 -3.15 -7.25
CA PHE A 94 -0.94 -4.61 -7.29
C PHE A 94 -2.33 -5.21 -7.01
N LEU A 95 -2.96 -5.72 -8.04
CA LEU A 95 -4.30 -6.30 -8.01
C LEU A 95 -4.27 -7.68 -8.67
N MET A 96 -5.07 -8.60 -8.17
CA MET A 96 -5.30 -9.91 -8.77
C MET A 96 -6.80 -10.10 -8.99
N ALA A 97 -7.19 -10.41 -10.22
CA ALA A 97 -8.53 -10.84 -10.57
C ALA A 97 -8.49 -12.31 -10.97
N LYS A 98 -9.27 -13.15 -10.31
CA LYS A 98 -9.43 -14.57 -10.64
C LYS A 98 -10.57 -14.76 -11.63
N ARG A 99 -10.70 -15.95 -12.20
CA ARG A 99 -11.70 -16.29 -13.22
C ARG A 99 -13.11 -15.83 -12.85
N GLY A 100 -13.54 -16.00 -11.59
CA GLY A 100 -14.85 -15.54 -11.10
C GLY A 100 -15.08 -14.04 -11.28
N ALA A 101 -14.07 -13.21 -10.94
CA ALA A 101 -14.14 -11.78 -11.18
C ALA A 101 -13.99 -11.41 -12.66
N LEU A 102 -13.06 -12.06 -13.39
CA LEU A 102 -12.79 -11.77 -14.81
C LEU A 102 -14.02 -11.98 -15.69
N GLN A 103 -14.76 -13.07 -15.45
CA GLN A 103 -15.97 -13.42 -16.20
C GLN A 103 -17.21 -12.69 -15.72
N HIS A 104 -17.14 -11.98 -14.58
CA HIS A 104 -18.30 -11.28 -14.03
C HIS A 104 -18.65 -10.03 -14.86
N PRO A 105 -19.92 -9.81 -15.21
CA PRO A 105 -20.35 -8.67 -16.03
C PRO A 105 -19.92 -7.31 -15.46
N ALA A 106 -19.88 -7.14 -14.14
CA ALA A 106 -19.47 -5.90 -13.50
C ALA A 106 -18.01 -5.54 -13.80
N PHE A 107 -17.08 -6.53 -13.80
CA PHE A 107 -15.69 -6.31 -14.16
C PHE A 107 -15.55 -5.92 -15.63
N GLN A 108 -16.18 -6.68 -16.53
CA GLN A 108 -16.15 -6.42 -17.96
C GLN A 108 -16.74 -5.05 -18.32
N GLN A 109 -17.92 -4.72 -17.76
CA GLN A 109 -18.57 -3.43 -17.98
C GLN A 109 -17.78 -2.26 -17.40
N PHE A 110 -17.12 -2.45 -16.25
CA PHE A 110 -16.27 -1.40 -15.69
C PHE A 110 -15.19 -0.99 -16.70
N TRP A 111 -14.44 -1.95 -17.25
CA TRP A 111 -13.36 -1.67 -18.20
C TRP A 111 -13.89 -1.19 -19.54
N ALA A 112 -14.96 -1.75 -20.06
CA ALA A 112 -15.59 -1.31 -21.31
C ALA A 112 -16.08 0.15 -21.24
N ARG A 113 -16.55 0.61 -20.08
CA ARG A 113 -17.09 1.96 -19.86
C ARG A 113 -16.12 2.93 -19.22
N TYR A 114 -14.92 2.49 -18.83
CA TYR A 114 -13.96 3.33 -18.14
C TYR A 114 -13.50 4.50 -19.03
N ARG A 115 -13.83 5.72 -18.61
CA ARG A 115 -13.46 6.95 -19.34
C ARG A 115 -12.11 7.47 -18.87
N LEU A 116 -11.13 7.47 -19.76
CA LEU A 116 -9.80 8.02 -19.52
C LEU A 116 -9.86 9.53 -19.25
N THR A 117 -8.89 10.01 -18.50
CA THR A 117 -8.72 11.43 -18.18
C THR A 117 -7.26 11.73 -17.88
N SER A 118 -6.79 12.92 -18.24
CA SER A 118 -5.47 13.43 -17.84
C SER A 118 -5.43 14.01 -16.41
N ASN A 119 -6.55 14.01 -15.71
CA ASN A 119 -6.63 14.49 -14.32
C ASN A 119 -6.36 13.33 -13.35
N LYS A 120 -5.21 13.34 -12.67
CA LYS A 120 -4.78 12.31 -11.72
C LYS A 120 -5.81 12.03 -10.63
N TYR A 121 -6.39 13.06 -10.04
CA TYR A 121 -7.39 12.90 -8.98
C TYR A 121 -8.66 12.18 -9.49
N LYS A 122 -9.12 12.55 -10.70
CA LYS A 122 -10.25 11.85 -11.33
C LYS A 122 -9.91 10.40 -11.67
N THR A 123 -8.67 10.12 -12.09
CA THR A 123 -8.20 8.74 -12.36
C THR A 123 -8.24 7.91 -11.08
N ILE A 124 -7.67 8.38 -9.97
CA ILE A 124 -7.72 7.69 -8.67
C ILE A 124 -9.17 7.46 -8.24
N ARG A 125 -10.02 8.49 -8.30
CA ARG A 125 -11.41 8.38 -7.87
C ARG A 125 -12.23 7.42 -8.74
N ARG A 126 -12.10 7.47 -10.05
CA ARG A 126 -12.86 6.63 -11.00
C ARG A 126 -12.25 5.25 -11.15
N GLY A 127 -10.93 5.16 -11.05
CA GLY A 127 -10.17 3.93 -11.17
C GLY A 127 -10.16 3.14 -9.88
N GLU A 128 -9.32 3.48 -8.92
CA GLU A 128 -9.14 2.68 -7.70
C GLU A 128 -10.45 2.49 -6.92
N ARG A 129 -11.10 3.61 -6.57
CA ARG A 129 -12.37 3.54 -5.82
C ARG A 129 -13.50 3.01 -6.68
N GLY A 130 -13.59 3.45 -7.94
CA GLY A 130 -14.64 3.03 -8.85
C GLY A 130 -14.59 1.53 -9.12
N LEU A 131 -13.44 0.96 -9.45
CA LEU A 131 -13.27 -0.48 -9.63
C LEU A 131 -13.66 -1.25 -8.37
N SER A 132 -13.02 -0.91 -7.24
CA SER A 132 -13.26 -1.59 -5.97
C SER A 132 -14.75 -1.59 -5.58
N HIS A 133 -15.41 -0.43 -5.65
CA HIS A 133 -16.81 -0.32 -5.28
C HIS A 133 -17.73 -1.00 -6.28
N THR A 134 -17.44 -0.94 -7.59
CA THR A 134 -18.23 -1.64 -8.61
C THR A 134 -18.24 -3.15 -8.38
N LEU A 135 -17.08 -3.72 -8.05
CA LEU A 135 -16.97 -5.16 -7.78
C LEU A 135 -17.69 -5.56 -6.50
N MET A 136 -17.47 -4.82 -5.40
CA MET A 136 -18.14 -5.05 -4.12
C MET A 136 -19.67 -4.91 -4.22
N ASP A 137 -20.16 -3.90 -4.94
CA ASP A 137 -21.61 -3.66 -5.14
C ASP A 137 -22.26 -4.75 -6.00
N ALA A 138 -21.49 -5.39 -6.86
CA ALA A 138 -21.93 -6.54 -7.65
C ALA A 138 -21.89 -7.88 -6.87
N GLY A 139 -21.48 -7.85 -5.60
CA GLY A 139 -21.39 -9.05 -4.76
C GLY A 139 -20.15 -9.91 -5.01
N ILE A 140 -19.18 -9.43 -5.79
CA ILE A 140 -17.89 -10.13 -5.96
C ILE A 140 -17.16 -10.11 -4.63
N ARG A 141 -16.70 -11.27 -4.19
CA ARG A 141 -15.88 -11.36 -2.98
C ARG A 141 -14.53 -10.71 -3.22
N CYS A 142 -14.27 -9.65 -2.43
CA CYS A 142 -13.06 -8.85 -2.54
C CYS A 142 -12.32 -8.84 -1.20
N GLU A 143 -11.01 -9.09 -1.22
CA GLU A 143 -10.15 -9.09 -0.03
C GLU A 143 -8.84 -8.34 -0.31
N ALA A 144 -8.07 -8.06 0.74
CA ALA A 144 -6.71 -7.55 0.62
C ALA A 144 -5.77 -8.29 1.56
N VAL A 145 -4.51 -8.46 1.12
CA VAL A 145 -3.49 -9.15 1.91
C VAL A 145 -3.06 -8.29 3.11
N TYR A 146 -2.90 -6.98 2.87
CA TYR A 146 -2.48 -6.04 3.92
C TYR A 146 -3.59 -5.05 4.21
N THR A 147 -4.02 -4.99 5.47
CA THR A 147 -5.11 -4.12 5.92
C THR A 147 -4.74 -3.38 7.19
N ARG A 148 -5.33 -2.21 7.41
CA ARG A 148 -5.20 -1.48 8.67
C ARG A 148 -5.71 -2.31 9.86
N GLY A 149 -6.79 -3.05 9.66
CA GLY A 149 -7.35 -3.91 10.71
C GLY A 149 -6.36 -4.96 11.21
N ALA A 150 -5.55 -5.55 10.32
CA ALA A 150 -4.50 -6.50 10.70
C ALA A 150 -3.39 -5.82 11.54
N LEU A 151 -2.95 -4.61 11.14
CA LEU A 151 -1.97 -3.84 11.90
C LEU A 151 -2.52 -3.43 13.28
N ASP A 152 -3.76 -2.95 13.34
CA ASP A 152 -4.43 -2.60 14.60
C ASP A 152 -4.54 -3.80 15.54
N ALA A 153 -4.89 -4.97 15.01
CA ALA A 153 -4.96 -6.21 15.78
C ALA A 153 -3.58 -6.63 16.31
N HIS A 154 -2.55 -6.55 15.45
CA HIS A 154 -1.18 -6.81 15.86
C HIS A 154 -0.74 -5.90 17.01
N MET A 155 -0.90 -4.58 16.88
CA MET A 155 -0.55 -3.64 17.93
C MET A 155 -1.25 -3.93 19.26
N ARG A 156 -2.52 -4.34 19.21
CA ARG A 156 -3.29 -4.73 20.40
C ARG A 156 -2.81 -6.05 21.03
N SER A 157 -2.19 -6.93 20.27
CA SER A 157 -1.66 -8.21 20.76
C SER A 157 -0.28 -8.10 21.41
N LEU A 158 0.47 -7.03 21.18
CA LEU A 158 1.79 -6.80 21.76
C LEU A 158 1.70 -6.67 23.29
N ASP A 159 2.71 -7.14 24.01
CA ASP A 159 2.92 -6.75 25.40
C ASP A 159 3.35 -5.28 25.53
N ASN A 160 3.43 -4.76 26.74
CA ASN A 160 3.72 -3.35 26.96
C ASN A 160 5.14 -2.96 26.51
N GLU A 161 6.12 -3.84 26.67
CA GLU A 161 7.51 -3.58 26.26
C GLU A 161 7.62 -3.58 24.71
N ALA A 162 6.98 -4.53 24.04
CA ALA A 162 6.95 -4.57 22.59
C ALA A 162 6.19 -3.37 22.01
N LEU A 163 5.09 -2.96 22.65
CA LEU A 163 4.33 -1.77 22.26
C LEU A 163 5.15 -0.49 22.46
N ARG A 164 5.91 -0.38 23.55
CA ARG A 164 6.83 0.72 23.79
C ARG A 164 7.90 0.83 22.71
N ARG A 165 8.53 -0.31 22.36
CA ARG A 165 9.52 -0.38 21.26
C ARG A 165 8.90 0.04 19.92
N LEU A 166 7.70 -0.44 19.62
CA LEU A 166 6.99 -0.08 18.38
C LEU A 166 6.76 1.44 18.30
N LEU A 167 6.27 2.08 19.38
CA LEU A 167 6.10 3.54 19.41
C LEU A 167 7.42 4.29 19.26
N GLN A 168 8.51 3.75 19.80
CA GLN A 168 9.81 4.40 19.82
C GLN A 168 10.56 4.29 18.48
N THR A 169 10.43 3.15 17.77
CA THR A 169 11.36 2.80 16.69
C THR A 169 10.72 2.47 15.36
N ASP A 170 9.40 2.24 15.31
CA ASP A 170 8.74 1.77 14.09
C ASP A 170 7.55 2.65 13.67
N LEU A 171 6.79 3.22 14.59
CA LEU A 171 5.68 4.10 14.19
C LEU A 171 6.20 5.40 13.58
N VAL A 172 5.75 5.67 12.36
CA VAL A 172 6.13 6.85 11.59
C VAL A 172 4.93 7.76 11.42
N THR A 173 5.09 9.05 11.70
CA THR A 173 4.07 10.08 11.44
C THR A 173 4.76 11.40 11.07
N ILE A 174 4.05 12.23 10.29
CA ILE A 174 4.44 13.64 10.05
C ILE A 174 3.60 14.63 10.87
N ASP A 175 2.67 14.12 11.69
CA ASP A 175 1.90 14.96 12.61
C ASP A 175 2.72 15.20 13.87
N GLU A 176 3.25 16.39 14.01
CA GLU A 176 4.14 16.78 15.13
C GLU A 176 3.48 16.59 16.51
N ARG A 177 2.16 16.78 16.61
CA ARG A 177 1.44 16.56 17.88
C ARG A 177 1.39 15.08 18.25
N ILE A 178 1.13 14.22 17.27
CA ILE A 178 1.14 12.78 17.50
C ILE A 178 2.57 12.33 17.83
N GLU A 179 3.58 12.85 17.15
CA GLU A 179 4.98 12.54 17.43
C GLU A 179 5.39 12.94 18.87
N GLN A 180 4.99 14.12 19.33
CA GLN A 180 5.18 14.56 20.71
C GLN A 180 4.44 13.66 21.72
N ASP A 181 3.18 13.29 21.41
CA ASP A 181 2.40 12.36 22.24
C ASP A 181 3.09 10.99 22.35
N MET A 182 3.66 10.47 21.23
CA MET A 182 4.44 9.23 21.22
C MET A 182 5.67 9.32 22.12
N GLN A 183 6.48 10.38 21.97
CA GLN A 183 7.68 10.59 22.77
C GLN A 183 7.35 10.70 24.26
N ALA A 184 6.33 11.50 24.62
CA ALA A 184 5.87 11.63 26.00
C ALA A 184 5.33 10.31 26.57
N CYS A 185 4.63 9.52 25.77
CA CYS A 185 4.14 8.20 26.17
C CYS A 185 5.29 7.23 26.43
N VAL A 186 6.28 7.19 25.54
CA VAL A 186 7.49 6.35 25.71
C VAL A 186 8.26 6.75 26.97
N ALA A 187 8.46 8.05 27.21
CA ALA A 187 9.17 8.54 28.39
C ALA A 187 8.42 8.24 29.72
N ALA A 188 7.09 8.22 29.69
CA ALA A 188 6.26 7.94 30.86
C ALA A 188 5.93 6.44 31.02
N PHE A 189 6.76 5.56 30.49
CA PHE A 189 6.54 4.11 30.58
C PHE A 189 6.62 3.61 32.03
N ASP A 190 5.51 3.06 32.51
CA ASP A 190 5.35 2.49 33.87
C ASP A 190 4.80 1.07 33.87
N ASN A 191 4.64 0.46 32.69
CA ASN A 191 4.06 -0.85 32.47
C ASN A 191 2.61 -1.02 32.97
N SER A 192 1.90 0.06 33.26
CA SER A 192 0.52 0.02 33.76
C SER A 192 -0.50 -0.20 32.65
N THR A 193 -1.71 -0.63 33.03
CA THR A 193 -2.88 -0.70 32.14
C THR A 193 -3.26 0.70 31.60
N ALA A 194 -3.08 1.75 32.39
CA ALA A 194 -3.36 3.12 31.97
C ALA A 194 -2.38 3.58 30.88
N TRP A 195 -1.09 3.29 31.04
CA TRP A 195 -0.09 3.51 30.02
C TRP A 195 -0.43 2.75 28.74
N ARG A 196 -0.75 1.46 28.84
CA ARG A 196 -1.11 0.63 27.70
C ARG A 196 -2.28 1.22 26.90
N LYS A 197 -3.34 1.63 27.61
CA LYS A 197 -4.51 2.25 26.94
C LYS A 197 -4.10 3.50 26.16
N ARG A 198 -3.28 4.38 26.77
CA ARG A 198 -2.77 5.58 26.09
C ARG A 198 -1.89 5.24 24.89
N ALA A 199 -0.98 4.27 25.04
CA ALA A 199 -0.09 3.83 23.97
C ALA A 199 -0.86 3.29 22.74
N ILE A 200 -1.85 2.43 22.97
CA ILE A 200 -2.73 1.92 21.92
C ILE A 200 -3.50 3.07 21.25
N ASP A 201 -4.08 4.00 22.01
CA ASP A 201 -4.81 5.13 21.44
C ASP A 201 -3.92 5.98 20.51
N ILE A 202 -2.70 6.28 20.92
CA ILE A 202 -1.72 7.00 20.11
C ILE A 202 -1.40 6.22 18.85
N ALA A 203 -1.07 4.92 18.97
CA ALA A 203 -0.74 4.07 17.83
C ALA A 203 -1.88 4.01 16.80
N LEU A 204 -3.13 3.88 17.25
CA LEU A 204 -4.30 3.89 16.39
C LEU A 204 -4.52 5.23 15.68
N ARG A 205 -4.20 6.35 16.33
CA ARG A 205 -4.25 7.69 15.69
C ARG A 205 -3.25 7.82 14.57
N VAL A 206 -2.07 7.20 14.68
CA VAL A 206 -1.08 7.15 13.58
C VAL A 206 -1.64 6.38 12.38
N THR A 207 -2.27 5.22 12.61
CA THR A 207 -2.82 4.40 11.53
C THR A 207 -4.00 5.04 10.78
N GLU A 208 -4.67 6.02 11.39
CA GLU A 208 -5.81 6.68 10.75
C GLU A 208 -5.44 7.53 9.55
N LYS A 209 -4.26 8.14 9.57
CA LYS A 209 -3.89 9.19 8.62
C LYS A 209 -3.06 8.69 7.44
N GLN A 210 -2.63 7.43 7.46
CA GLN A 210 -1.72 6.92 6.45
C GLN A 210 -1.96 5.43 6.14
N ASN A 211 -1.35 4.95 5.06
CA ASN A 211 -1.42 3.53 4.74
C ASN A 211 -0.53 2.71 5.69
N VAL A 212 -0.87 1.43 5.83
CA VAL A 212 -0.21 0.49 6.75
C VAL A 212 1.31 0.47 6.59
N LEU A 213 1.80 0.49 5.34
CA LEU A 213 3.23 0.40 5.03
C LEU A 213 4.03 1.63 5.46
N ALA A 214 3.41 2.82 5.38
CA ALA A 214 4.04 4.06 5.81
C ALA A 214 3.90 4.30 7.32
N THR A 215 2.98 3.56 7.97
CA THR A 215 2.71 3.70 9.41
C THR A 215 3.71 2.97 10.28
N ALA A 216 3.95 1.69 9.99
CA ALA A 216 4.84 0.81 10.75
C ALA A 216 5.72 0.03 9.76
N PRO A 217 6.74 0.68 9.18
CA PRO A 217 7.52 0.11 8.08
C PRO A 217 8.30 -1.15 8.48
N ILE A 218 8.88 -1.19 9.67
CA ILE A 218 9.64 -2.38 10.12
C ILE A 218 8.70 -3.55 10.35
N THR A 219 7.61 -3.35 11.12
CA THR A 219 6.56 -4.36 11.32
C THR A 219 5.98 -4.84 9.99
N SER A 220 5.77 -3.93 9.04
CA SER A 220 5.26 -4.29 7.72
C SER A 220 6.19 -5.26 6.98
N LEU A 221 7.49 -5.04 7.03
CA LEU A 221 8.47 -5.91 6.37
C LEU A 221 8.72 -7.22 7.12
N THR A 222 8.84 -7.16 8.46
CA THR A 222 9.29 -8.30 9.27
C THR A 222 8.16 -9.20 9.78
N VAL A 223 7.02 -8.62 10.14
CA VAL A 223 5.89 -9.36 10.69
C VAL A 223 4.87 -9.71 9.60
N PHE A 224 4.52 -8.74 8.76
CA PHE A 224 3.54 -8.98 7.71
C PHE A 224 4.16 -9.51 6.41
N GLY A 225 5.50 -9.48 6.28
CA GLY A 225 6.21 -9.99 5.11
C GLY A 225 5.85 -9.20 3.84
N VAL A 226 5.71 -7.87 3.95
CA VAL A 226 5.42 -7.03 2.78
C VAL A 226 6.61 -7.06 1.83
N PRO A 227 6.47 -7.56 0.58
CA PRO A 227 7.59 -7.76 -0.33
C PRO A 227 7.81 -6.59 -1.28
N TYR A 228 7.27 -5.41 -0.98
CA TYR A 228 7.41 -4.23 -1.84
C TYR A 228 7.55 -2.94 -1.05
N LEU A 229 8.18 -1.94 -1.69
CA LEU A 229 8.22 -0.55 -1.21
C LEU A 229 7.59 0.37 -2.24
N LYS A 230 6.89 1.41 -1.80
CA LYS A 230 6.26 2.40 -2.71
C LYS A 230 7.26 3.48 -3.11
N LYS A 231 7.25 3.85 -4.38
CA LYS A 231 8.06 4.95 -4.95
C LYS A 231 7.42 6.34 -4.74
N SER A 232 6.42 6.43 -3.86
CA SER A 232 5.72 7.69 -3.58
C SER A 232 6.64 8.70 -2.88
N ARG A 233 6.51 9.97 -3.27
CA ARG A 233 7.23 11.10 -2.66
C ARG A 233 6.40 11.86 -1.63
N ASP A 234 5.27 11.30 -1.18
CA ASP A 234 4.57 11.88 -0.04
C ASP A 234 5.42 11.80 1.23
N TRP A 235 5.26 12.77 2.11
CA TRP A 235 6.11 12.93 3.28
C TRP A 235 6.12 11.72 4.21
N ASN A 236 4.97 11.08 4.43
CA ASN A 236 4.89 9.89 5.27
C ASN A 236 5.69 8.73 4.68
N ASN A 237 5.52 8.48 3.37
CA ASN A 237 6.26 7.43 2.68
C ASN A 237 7.77 7.71 2.68
N MET A 238 8.17 8.96 2.46
CA MET A 238 9.58 9.34 2.48
C MET A 238 10.21 9.14 3.87
N LYS A 239 9.49 9.52 4.95
CA LYS A 239 9.94 9.28 6.33
C LYS A 239 10.05 7.78 6.63
N ALA A 240 9.08 6.98 6.19
CA ALA A 240 9.11 5.52 6.33
C ALA A 240 10.27 4.88 5.55
N LEU A 241 10.51 5.30 4.30
CA LEU A 241 11.64 4.82 3.51
C LEU A 241 12.99 5.16 4.15
N ALA A 242 13.13 6.33 4.76
CA ALA A 242 14.35 6.71 5.47
C ALA A 242 14.62 5.75 6.65
N VAL A 243 13.59 5.44 7.46
CA VAL A 243 13.68 4.45 8.55
C VAL A 243 14.09 3.08 8.01
N ILE A 244 13.47 2.62 6.93
CA ILE A 244 13.81 1.32 6.32
C ILE A 244 15.27 1.28 5.86
N VAL A 245 15.73 2.30 5.14
CA VAL A 245 17.12 2.36 4.63
C VAL A 245 18.13 2.40 5.78
N GLU A 246 17.85 3.16 6.84
CA GLU A 246 18.67 3.19 8.04
C GLU A 246 18.81 1.79 8.66
N ARG A 247 17.70 1.07 8.84
CA ARG A 247 17.68 -0.29 9.40
C ARG A 247 18.34 -1.32 8.49
N MET A 248 18.18 -1.21 7.17
CA MET A 248 18.92 -2.06 6.22
C MET A 248 20.42 -1.86 6.31
N ARG A 249 20.88 -0.60 6.45
CA ARG A 249 22.31 -0.28 6.61
C ARG A 249 22.88 -0.74 7.96
N ALA A 250 22.06 -0.73 9.00
CA ALA A 250 22.42 -1.26 10.31
C ALA A 250 22.46 -2.82 10.34
N GLY A 251 21.93 -3.49 9.32
CA GLY A 251 21.82 -4.95 9.28
C GLY A 251 20.59 -5.51 10.01
N ASP A 252 19.68 -4.65 10.46
CA ASP A 252 18.45 -5.05 11.18
C ASP A 252 17.35 -5.56 10.24
N LEU A 253 17.45 -5.26 8.95
CA LEU A 253 16.56 -5.72 7.90
C LEU A 253 17.33 -6.43 6.80
N PRO A 254 16.71 -7.41 6.10
CA PRO A 254 17.32 -8.06 4.95
C PRO A 254 17.73 -7.05 3.89
N ALA A 255 18.89 -7.29 3.28
CA ALA A 255 19.35 -6.49 2.15
C ALA A 255 18.45 -6.73 0.93
N VAL A 256 18.12 -5.65 0.25
CA VAL A 256 17.43 -5.69 -1.04
C VAL A 256 18.42 -5.67 -2.20
N HIS A 257 17.96 -5.91 -3.41
CA HIS A 257 18.82 -5.85 -4.60
C HIS A 257 19.53 -4.48 -4.71
N ALA A 258 20.80 -4.48 -5.11
CA ALA A 258 21.63 -3.27 -5.16
C ALA A 258 21.01 -2.13 -5.98
N SER A 259 20.30 -2.43 -7.07
CA SER A 259 19.61 -1.41 -7.87
C SER A 259 18.47 -0.73 -7.10
N VAL A 260 17.76 -1.45 -6.22
CA VAL A 260 16.71 -0.90 -5.36
C VAL A 260 17.34 0.05 -4.34
N MET A 261 18.45 -0.33 -3.72
CA MET A 261 19.18 0.55 -2.79
C MET A 261 19.65 1.83 -3.48
N GLN A 262 20.22 1.73 -4.67
CA GLN A 262 20.63 2.90 -5.45
C GLN A 262 19.47 3.85 -5.77
N ASP A 263 18.31 3.31 -6.10
CA ASP A 263 17.11 4.10 -6.37
C ASP A 263 16.56 4.75 -5.10
N LEU A 264 16.58 4.03 -3.97
CA LEU A 264 16.21 4.57 -2.65
C LEU A 264 17.14 5.73 -2.26
N ASP A 265 18.45 5.58 -2.42
CA ASP A 265 19.43 6.63 -2.14
C ASP A 265 19.22 7.86 -3.01
N LYS A 266 18.96 7.69 -4.31
CA LYS A 266 18.62 8.79 -5.22
C LYS A 266 17.31 9.46 -4.84
N LEU A 267 16.31 8.70 -4.40
CA LEU A 267 15.01 9.22 -4.01
C LEU A 267 15.14 10.06 -2.73
N LEU A 268 15.83 9.55 -1.71
CA LEU A 268 16.04 10.22 -0.42
C LEU A 268 17.03 11.39 -0.54
N GLY A 269 18.11 11.27 -1.31
CA GLY A 269 19.12 12.32 -1.50
C GLY A 269 18.56 13.57 -2.18
N LYS A 270 17.62 13.44 -3.12
CA LYS A 270 16.93 14.58 -3.76
C LYS A 270 16.06 15.38 -2.80
N THR A 271 15.65 14.81 -1.69
CA THR A 271 14.81 15.47 -0.67
C THR A 271 15.64 16.38 0.24
N HIS A 272 16.90 16.03 0.53
CA HIS A 272 17.79 16.85 1.32
C HIS A 272 18.21 18.15 0.59
N CYS A 273 18.38 18.13 -0.73
CA CYS A 273 18.67 19.34 -1.51
C CYS A 273 17.48 20.30 -1.58
N ALA A 274 16.25 19.80 -1.64
CA ALA A 274 15.05 20.65 -1.72
C ALA A 274 14.73 21.37 -0.39
N SER A 275 15.03 20.75 0.75
CA SER A 275 14.82 21.37 2.08
C SER A 275 15.88 22.43 2.43
N ALA A 276 17.05 22.38 1.84
CA ALA A 276 18.11 23.37 2.00
C ALA A 276 17.86 24.68 1.19
N SER A 277 17.18 24.57 0.03
CA SER A 277 16.87 25.73 -0.81
C SER A 277 15.61 26.51 -0.43
N SER A 278 14.80 26.02 0.50
CA SER A 278 13.58 26.72 0.98
C SER A 278 13.81 27.48 2.30
N ARG A 279 15.07 27.60 2.79
CA ARG A 279 15.47 28.36 3.98
C ARG A 279 16.40 29.53 3.68
N THR A 280 16.51 29.93 2.44
CA THR A 280 17.09 31.20 1.98
C THR A 280 15.96 32.02 1.32
#